data_d07a87578942b98b7f79318180cf6bbe
#
_entry.id   d07a87578942b98b7f79318180cf6bbe
#
_cell.length_a   1.000
_cell.length_b   1.000
_cell.length_c   1.000
_cell.angle_alpha   90.00
_cell.angle_beta   90.00
_cell.angle_gamma   90.00
#
_symmetry.space_group_name_H-M   'P 1'
#
loop_
_entity.id
_entity.type
_entity.pdbx_description
1 polymer ?
#
loop_
_entity_poly.entity_id
_entity_poly.type
_entity_poly.pdbx_seq_one_letter_code
_entity_poly.pdbx_strand_id
1 'polypeptide(L)'
;DDFVSTLEAHGINVIVVEDSEQSDTPDSIFPNNWVSFHDDGRVGLYPMYAYNRRVERRRDILDALIQTYGYHISSVIDFSIHEIESKFLEGTGSMILDRQHKIAYAALSMRTHPDVLNEFCDQFRYTPVIFHANQTVEGLRLPIYHTNVMMCVAEHFAIICLDAIDD
;
A
#
# COMPACT_ATOMS: atom_id res chain seq x y z
N ASP A 1 2.18 -23.79 -6.60
CA ASP A 1 1.40 -23.09 -5.55
C ASP A 1 0.01 -22.77 -6.11
N ASP A 2 -1.05 -23.26 -5.44
CA ASP A 2 -2.42 -23.22 -5.97
C ASP A 2 -2.91 -21.80 -6.27
N PHE A 3 -2.47 -20.83 -5.48
CA PHE A 3 -2.87 -19.41 -5.68
C PHE A 3 -2.26 -18.82 -6.96
N VAL A 4 -0.97 -19.03 -7.18
CA VAL A 4 -0.28 -18.59 -8.41
C VAL A 4 -0.93 -19.22 -9.63
N SER A 5 -1.10 -20.55 -9.61
CA SER A 5 -1.72 -21.30 -10.70
C SER A 5 -3.15 -20.82 -11.00
N THR A 6 -3.92 -20.45 -9.95
CA THR A 6 -5.26 -19.90 -10.12
C THR A 6 -5.23 -18.54 -10.83
N LEU A 7 -4.34 -17.64 -10.43
CA LEU A 7 -4.19 -16.33 -11.08
C LEU A 7 -3.78 -16.46 -12.56
N GLU A 8 -2.80 -17.32 -12.84
CA GLU A 8 -2.33 -17.59 -14.20
C GLU A 8 -3.41 -18.19 -15.10
N ALA A 9 -4.23 -19.10 -14.56
CA ALA A 9 -5.37 -19.67 -15.29
C ALA A 9 -6.41 -18.63 -15.68
N HIS A 10 -6.46 -17.49 -14.98
CA HIS A 10 -7.30 -16.33 -15.30
C HIS A 10 -6.57 -15.24 -16.12
N GLY A 11 -5.41 -15.56 -16.69
CA GLY A 11 -4.67 -14.67 -17.58
C GLY A 11 -3.87 -13.59 -16.89
N ILE A 12 -3.64 -13.71 -15.57
CA ILE A 12 -2.81 -12.78 -14.80
C ILE A 12 -1.35 -13.24 -14.88
N ASN A 13 -0.46 -12.35 -15.30
CA ASN A 13 0.97 -12.62 -15.26
C ASN A 13 1.47 -12.47 -13.83
N VAL A 14 1.99 -13.55 -13.24
CA VAL A 14 2.45 -13.57 -11.85
C VAL A 14 3.98 -13.66 -11.80
N ILE A 15 4.60 -12.71 -11.11
CA ILE A 15 6.04 -12.75 -10.81
C ILE A 15 6.18 -13.15 -9.35
N VAL A 16 6.71 -14.35 -9.12
CA VAL A 16 6.98 -14.86 -7.77
C VAL A 16 8.39 -14.44 -7.36
N VAL A 17 8.48 -13.81 -6.21
CA VAL A 17 9.75 -13.41 -5.60
C VAL A 17 9.92 -14.16 -4.28
N GLU A 18 10.97 -14.94 -4.18
CA GLU A 18 11.29 -15.64 -2.94
C GLU A 18 11.85 -14.69 -1.89
N ASP A 19 11.42 -14.88 -0.67
CA ASP A 19 11.97 -14.14 0.45
C ASP A 19 13.29 -14.77 0.92
N SER A 20 14.13 -13.98 1.57
CA SER A 20 15.38 -14.49 2.14
C SER A 20 15.09 -15.25 3.44
N GLU A 21 15.60 -16.48 3.55
CA GLU A 21 15.54 -17.25 4.80
C GLU A 21 16.23 -16.53 6.00
N GLN A 22 17.01 -15.50 5.72
CA GLN A 22 17.76 -14.72 6.73
C GLN A 22 17.00 -13.49 7.20
N SER A 23 15.89 -13.13 6.55
CA SER A 23 15.10 -11.96 6.90
C SER A 23 13.89 -12.35 7.75
N ASP A 24 13.72 -11.66 8.89
CA ASP A 24 12.50 -11.76 9.71
C ASP A 24 11.40 -10.86 9.13
N THR A 25 10.82 -11.26 8.00
CA THR A 25 9.81 -10.52 7.25
C THR A 25 8.53 -11.34 7.05
N PRO A 26 7.80 -11.67 8.14
CA PRO A 26 6.63 -12.54 8.07
C PRO A 26 5.49 -11.99 7.21
N ASP A 27 5.47 -10.68 6.99
CA ASP A 27 4.43 -9.99 6.22
C ASP A 27 4.86 -9.61 4.79
N SER A 28 5.99 -10.11 4.30
CA SER A 28 6.53 -9.83 2.95
C SER A 28 5.58 -10.21 1.80
N ILE A 29 4.61 -11.07 2.07
CA ILE A 29 3.53 -11.43 1.13
C ILE A 29 2.62 -10.24 0.78
N PHE A 30 2.72 -9.13 1.50
CA PHE A 30 1.95 -7.90 1.27
C PHE A 30 2.83 -6.77 0.71
N PRO A 31 3.41 -6.92 -0.51
CA PRO A 31 4.32 -5.91 -1.06
C PRO A 31 3.64 -4.56 -1.31
N ASN A 32 2.32 -4.53 -1.45
CA ASN A 32 1.52 -3.32 -1.60
C ASN A 32 1.65 -2.34 -0.43
N ASN A 33 2.19 -2.78 0.72
CA ASN A 33 2.41 -1.89 1.87
C ASN A 33 3.69 -1.08 1.74
N TRP A 34 4.73 -1.59 1.07
CA TRP A 34 6.01 -0.89 0.94
C TRP A 34 6.25 -0.28 -0.44
N VAL A 35 5.51 -0.70 -1.48
CA VAL A 35 5.71 -0.23 -2.86
C VAL A 35 4.37 -0.04 -3.59
N SER A 36 4.30 0.95 -4.48
CA SER A 36 3.25 1.06 -5.48
C SER A 36 3.83 1.45 -6.84
N PHE A 37 3.18 0.97 -7.91
CA PHE A 37 3.53 1.26 -9.30
C PHE A 37 2.42 2.10 -9.94
N HIS A 38 2.80 3.08 -10.76
CA HIS A 38 1.88 4.00 -11.42
C HIS A 38 2.06 3.96 -12.94
N ASP A 39 1.00 4.30 -13.69
CA ASP A 39 0.92 4.17 -15.15
C ASP A 39 1.98 4.99 -15.90
N ASP A 40 2.48 6.06 -15.28
CA ASP A 40 3.54 6.92 -15.83
C ASP A 40 4.96 6.39 -15.53
N GLY A 41 5.05 5.19 -14.99
CA GLY A 41 6.30 4.52 -14.63
C GLY A 41 6.90 5.00 -13.31
N ARG A 42 6.24 5.90 -12.57
CA ARG A 42 6.70 6.27 -11.23
C ARG A 42 6.41 5.18 -10.22
N VAL A 43 7.31 5.03 -9.26
CA VAL A 43 7.20 4.09 -8.14
C VAL A 43 7.25 4.84 -6.83
N GLY A 44 6.31 4.56 -5.93
CA GLY A 44 6.32 5.05 -4.55
C GLY A 44 6.89 4.00 -3.59
N LEU A 45 7.84 4.40 -2.73
CA LEU A 45 8.30 3.61 -1.59
C LEU A 45 7.80 4.24 -0.30
N TYR A 46 7.29 3.42 0.62
CA TYR A 46 6.53 3.90 1.75
C TYR A 46 7.17 3.64 3.10
N PRO A 47 6.98 4.59 4.08
CA PRO A 47 7.42 4.41 5.46
C PRO A 47 6.57 3.37 6.18
N MET A 48 7.22 2.36 6.77
CA MET A 48 6.62 1.24 7.47
C MET A 48 6.64 1.46 8.98
N TYR A 49 5.49 1.25 9.65
CA TYR A 49 5.36 1.36 11.09
C TYR A 49 6.19 0.29 11.81
N ALA A 50 5.98 -0.98 11.47
CA ALA A 50 6.69 -2.09 12.08
C ALA A 50 8.14 -2.12 11.58
N TYR A 51 9.08 -2.13 12.54
CA TYR A 51 10.50 -2.04 12.23
C TYR A 51 11.01 -3.20 11.36
N ASN A 52 10.55 -4.42 11.63
CA ASN A 52 10.92 -5.60 10.83
C ASN A 52 10.38 -5.54 9.39
N ARG A 53 9.31 -4.78 9.12
CA ARG A 53 8.78 -4.61 7.78
C ARG A 53 9.56 -3.60 6.92
N ARG A 54 10.41 -2.77 7.52
CA ARG A 54 11.22 -1.79 6.78
C ARG A 54 12.23 -2.44 5.84
N VAL A 55 12.69 -3.65 6.18
CA VAL A 55 13.62 -4.43 5.32
C VAL A 55 12.91 -5.12 4.15
N GLU A 56 11.57 -5.10 4.10
CA GLU A 56 10.80 -5.56 2.95
C GLU A 56 10.98 -4.66 1.71
N ARG A 57 11.43 -3.40 1.88
CA ARG A 57 11.76 -2.48 0.75
C ARG A 57 13.02 -2.96 0.02
N ARG A 58 12.85 -3.95 -0.84
CA ARG A 58 13.92 -4.63 -1.57
C ARG A 58 14.19 -3.96 -2.91
N ARG A 59 15.35 -3.29 -3.01
CA ARG A 59 15.79 -2.65 -4.25
C ARG A 59 16.05 -3.66 -5.38
N ASP A 60 16.55 -4.84 -5.05
CA ASP A 60 16.81 -5.91 -5.98
C ASP A 60 15.56 -6.37 -6.73
N ILE A 61 14.38 -6.29 -6.12
CA ILE A 61 13.09 -6.56 -6.80
C ILE A 61 12.84 -5.52 -7.89
N LEU A 62 13.04 -4.24 -7.63
CA LEU A 62 12.87 -3.18 -8.63
C LEU A 62 13.87 -3.35 -9.78
N ASP A 63 15.12 -3.70 -9.46
CA ASP A 63 16.16 -3.94 -10.46
C ASP A 63 15.81 -5.16 -11.33
N ALA A 64 15.28 -6.25 -10.73
CA ALA A 64 14.83 -7.42 -11.46
C ALA A 64 13.64 -7.12 -12.38
N LEU A 65 12.67 -6.31 -11.91
CA LEU A 65 11.54 -5.87 -12.74
C LEU A 65 12.00 -5.13 -13.99
N ILE A 66 13.00 -4.27 -13.88
CA ILE A 66 13.59 -3.56 -15.02
C ILE A 66 14.39 -4.51 -15.93
N GLN A 67 15.35 -5.24 -15.37
CA GLN A 67 16.38 -5.94 -16.13
C GLN A 67 15.89 -7.27 -16.71
N THR A 68 15.05 -7.99 -15.94
CA THR A 68 14.60 -9.33 -16.30
C THR A 68 13.22 -9.31 -16.95
N TYR A 69 12.32 -8.48 -16.44
CA TYR A 69 10.92 -8.46 -16.88
C TYR A 69 10.59 -7.30 -17.81
N GLY A 70 11.54 -6.36 -18.05
CA GLY A 70 11.39 -5.27 -19.01
C GLY A 70 10.41 -4.17 -18.59
N TYR A 71 10.09 -4.06 -17.31
CA TYR A 71 9.22 -2.97 -16.82
C TYR A 71 9.95 -1.62 -16.90
N HIS A 72 9.22 -0.60 -17.30
CA HIS A 72 9.75 0.76 -17.34
C HIS A 72 9.49 1.47 -16.01
N ILE A 73 10.55 1.77 -15.27
CA ILE A 73 10.50 2.63 -14.08
C ILE A 73 11.14 3.97 -14.42
N SER A 74 10.34 5.05 -14.48
CA SER A 74 10.79 6.39 -14.83
C SER A 74 11.48 7.10 -13.66
N SER A 75 10.96 6.91 -12.45
CA SER A 75 11.53 7.44 -11.21
C SER A 75 10.99 6.71 -9.99
N VAL A 76 11.75 6.79 -8.90
CA VAL A 76 11.37 6.27 -7.58
C VAL A 76 11.23 7.45 -6.63
N ILE A 77 10.04 7.60 -6.01
CA ILE A 77 9.75 8.60 -4.97
C ILE A 77 9.75 7.87 -3.64
N ASP A 78 10.69 8.22 -2.77
CA ASP A 78 10.92 7.51 -1.51
C ASP A 78 10.44 8.36 -0.33
N PHE A 79 9.34 7.93 0.28
CA PHE A 79 8.75 8.55 1.47
C PHE A 79 9.29 7.97 2.78
N SER A 80 10.20 7.00 2.74
CA SER A 80 10.69 6.30 3.93
C SER A 80 11.43 7.21 4.92
N ILE A 81 11.87 8.38 4.47
CA ILE A 81 12.49 9.41 5.33
C ILE A 81 11.59 9.82 6.51
N HIS A 82 10.28 9.76 6.34
CA HIS A 82 9.31 10.09 7.38
C HIS A 82 9.32 9.13 8.58
N GLU A 83 9.96 7.97 8.45
CA GLU A 83 10.17 7.05 9.58
C GLU A 83 10.99 7.70 10.71
N ILE A 84 11.84 8.67 10.39
CA ILE A 84 12.64 9.43 11.38
C ILE A 84 11.71 10.24 12.30
N GLU A 85 10.61 10.74 11.76
CA GLU A 85 9.62 11.51 12.49
C GLU A 85 8.45 10.65 13.02
N SER A 86 8.56 9.32 12.91
CA SER A 86 7.50 8.37 13.26
C SER A 86 6.17 8.65 12.53
N LYS A 87 6.25 9.12 11.29
CA LYS A 87 5.11 9.32 10.39
C LYS A 87 5.10 8.20 9.36
N PHE A 88 3.98 7.50 9.24
CA PHE A 88 3.88 6.30 8.42
C PHE A 88 2.76 6.43 7.38
N LEU A 89 2.94 5.74 6.26
CA LEU A 89 1.95 5.54 5.22
C LEU A 89 2.27 4.21 4.54
N GLU A 90 1.56 3.15 4.89
CA GLU A 90 1.85 1.82 4.39
C GLU A 90 1.15 1.55 3.05
N GLY A 91 1.57 2.27 2.01
CA GLY A 91 1.17 2.10 0.62
C GLY A 91 -0.34 1.94 0.43
N THR A 92 -0.73 0.96 -0.41
CA THR A 92 -2.15 0.66 -0.65
C THR A 92 -2.79 -0.25 0.40
N GLY A 93 -2.15 -0.44 1.54
CA GLY A 93 -2.80 -0.83 2.80
C GLY A 93 -3.47 0.38 3.44
N SER A 94 -2.71 1.46 3.61
CA SER A 94 -3.17 2.73 4.20
C SER A 94 -4.09 3.53 3.28
N MET A 95 -3.97 3.37 1.95
CA MET A 95 -4.73 4.13 0.94
C MET A 95 -5.44 3.20 -0.03
N ILE A 96 -6.67 3.55 -0.39
CA ILE A 96 -7.35 3.00 -1.56
C ILE A 96 -7.29 4.02 -2.67
N LEU A 97 -6.71 3.65 -3.81
CA LEU A 97 -6.49 4.54 -4.94
C LEU A 97 -7.55 4.32 -6.03
N ASP A 98 -8.43 5.29 -6.20
CA ASP A 98 -9.18 5.43 -7.45
C ASP A 98 -8.23 6.04 -8.49
N ARG A 99 -7.63 5.16 -9.28
CA ARG A 99 -6.61 5.55 -10.26
C ARG A 99 -7.18 6.34 -11.42
N GLN A 100 -8.43 6.10 -11.77
CA GLN A 100 -9.14 6.76 -12.87
C GLN A 100 -9.46 8.22 -12.51
N HIS A 101 -10.05 8.44 -11.33
CA HIS A 101 -10.47 9.77 -10.88
C HIS A 101 -9.41 10.48 -10.04
N LYS A 102 -8.27 9.81 -9.80
CA LYS A 102 -7.16 10.35 -9.00
C LYS A 102 -7.59 10.77 -7.59
N ILE A 103 -8.30 9.86 -6.90
CA ILE A 103 -8.73 10.03 -5.51
C ILE A 103 -8.00 9.00 -4.64
N ALA A 104 -7.47 9.45 -3.50
CA ALA A 104 -6.86 8.60 -2.49
C ALA A 104 -7.74 8.62 -1.22
N TYR A 105 -8.42 7.52 -0.95
CA TYR A 105 -9.20 7.36 0.28
C TYR A 105 -8.31 6.79 1.38
N ALA A 106 -8.32 7.41 2.56
CA ALA A 106 -7.45 6.97 3.65
C ALA A 106 -8.08 7.18 5.02
N ALA A 107 -8.19 6.09 5.77
CA ALA A 107 -8.54 6.11 7.18
C ALA A 107 -7.29 6.42 8.01
N LEU A 108 -7.34 7.47 8.84
CA LEU A 108 -6.21 7.85 9.70
C LEU A 108 -5.98 6.80 10.79
N SER A 109 -4.73 6.45 10.99
CA SER A 109 -4.30 5.49 12.00
C SER A 109 -2.83 5.68 12.36
N MET A 110 -2.30 4.85 13.24
CA MET A 110 -0.85 4.82 13.51
C MET A 110 -0.01 4.42 12.28
N ARG A 111 -0.63 3.85 11.23
CA ARG A 111 0.05 3.46 9.98
C ARG A 111 -0.32 4.36 8.80
N THR A 112 -1.09 5.43 9.03
CA THR A 112 -1.59 6.36 8.01
C THR A 112 -1.54 7.78 8.54
N HIS A 113 -0.42 8.47 8.31
CA HIS A 113 -0.21 9.85 8.76
C HIS A 113 -0.66 10.84 7.68
N PRO A 114 -1.44 11.89 8.02
CA PRO A 114 -1.97 12.83 7.03
C PRO A 114 -0.89 13.62 6.28
N ASP A 115 0.23 13.96 6.92
CA ASP A 115 1.29 14.72 6.24
C ASP A 115 1.91 13.91 5.09
N VAL A 116 2.20 12.61 5.32
CA VAL A 116 2.78 11.73 4.30
C VAL A 116 1.78 11.44 3.20
N LEU A 117 0.50 11.28 3.56
CA LEU A 117 -0.58 11.13 2.59
C LEU A 117 -0.71 12.37 1.68
N ASN A 118 -0.68 13.57 2.26
CA ASN A 118 -0.75 14.81 1.48
C ASN A 118 0.45 14.94 0.53
N GLU A 119 1.67 14.64 1.01
CA GLU A 119 2.87 14.64 0.15
C GLU A 119 2.75 13.62 -1.00
N PHE A 120 2.26 12.40 -0.70
CA PHE A 120 1.97 11.42 -1.74
C PHE A 120 0.96 11.97 -2.76
N CYS A 121 -0.13 12.57 -2.29
CA CYS A 121 -1.16 13.13 -3.16
C CYS A 121 -0.61 14.26 -4.05
N ASP A 122 0.22 15.13 -3.51
CA ASP A 122 0.88 16.19 -4.28
C ASP A 122 1.81 15.61 -5.35
N GLN A 123 2.66 14.63 -5.01
CA GLN A 123 3.61 13.99 -5.92
C GLN A 123 2.90 13.22 -7.04
N PHE A 124 1.87 12.43 -6.72
CA PHE A 124 1.18 11.56 -7.67
C PHE A 124 -0.10 12.16 -8.25
N ARG A 125 -0.44 13.40 -7.87
CA ARG A 125 -1.63 14.15 -8.33
C ARG A 125 -2.93 13.46 -7.99
N TYR A 126 -3.07 13.02 -6.74
CA TYR A 126 -4.32 12.52 -6.19
C TYR A 126 -5.00 13.59 -5.32
N THR A 127 -6.32 13.52 -5.24
CA THR A 127 -7.11 14.28 -4.27
C THR A 127 -7.31 13.39 -3.03
N PRO A 128 -6.87 13.81 -1.83
CA PRO A 128 -7.07 13.01 -0.63
C PRO A 128 -8.52 13.10 -0.12
N VAL A 129 -9.07 11.95 0.27
CA VAL A 129 -10.31 11.85 1.06
C VAL A 129 -9.93 11.17 2.36
N ILE A 130 -9.86 11.96 3.43
CA ILE A 130 -9.39 11.55 4.75
C ILE A 130 -10.57 11.39 5.68
N PHE A 131 -10.60 10.30 6.44
CA PHE A 131 -11.66 10.01 7.40
C PHE A 131 -11.12 9.21 8.58
N HIS A 132 -11.93 9.07 9.63
CA HIS A 132 -11.68 8.17 10.75
C HIS A 132 -12.52 6.90 10.59
N ALA A 133 -11.88 5.75 10.79
CA ALA A 133 -12.56 4.46 10.76
C ALA A 133 -12.14 3.63 11.97
N ASN A 134 -13.10 3.06 12.64
CA ASN A 134 -12.91 2.31 13.87
C ASN A 134 -13.66 0.97 13.83
N GLN A 135 -13.18 0.02 14.62
CA GLN A 135 -13.82 -1.26 14.86
C GLN A 135 -14.04 -1.46 16.36
N THR A 136 -15.04 -2.23 16.72
CA THR A 136 -15.28 -2.58 18.12
C THR A 136 -14.65 -3.94 18.42
N VAL A 137 -13.65 -3.94 19.32
CA VAL A 137 -12.96 -5.13 19.80
C VAL A 137 -13.18 -5.20 21.32
N GLU A 138 -13.78 -6.27 21.81
CA GLU A 138 -14.06 -6.46 23.24
C GLU A 138 -14.77 -5.27 23.92
N GLY A 139 -15.68 -4.61 23.17
CA GLY A 139 -16.41 -3.45 23.64
C GLY A 139 -15.67 -2.10 23.56
N LEU A 140 -14.43 -2.08 23.09
CA LEU A 140 -13.64 -0.87 22.87
C LEU A 140 -13.67 -0.48 21.38
N ARG A 141 -13.87 0.82 21.13
CA ARG A 141 -13.79 1.39 19.78
C ARG A 141 -12.35 1.73 19.46
N LEU A 142 -11.72 0.99 18.53
CA LEU A 142 -10.31 1.11 18.18
C LEU A 142 -10.14 1.46 16.70
N PRO A 143 -9.18 2.32 16.33
CA PRO A 143 -8.92 2.66 14.94
C PRO A 143 -8.61 1.41 14.09
N ILE A 144 -9.17 1.39 12.90
CA ILE A 144 -8.77 0.43 11.86
C ILE A 144 -7.39 0.85 11.36
N TYR A 145 -6.44 -0.08 11.38
CA TYR A 145 -5.03 0.22 11.08
C TYR A 145 -4.74 0.45 9.59
N HIS A 146 -5.50 -0.19 8.68
CA HIS A 146 -5.37 -0.05 7.23
C HIS A 146 -6.73 0.17 6.56
N THR A 147 -6.79 1.06 5.58
CA THR A 147 -8.02 1.36 4.84
C THR A 147 -8.50 0.16 4.02
N ASN A 148 -7.58 -0.65 3.48
CA ASN A 148 -7.92 -1.79 2.64
C ASN A 148 -8.64 -2.94 3.35
N VAL A 149 -8.66 -2.96 4.69
CA VAL A 149 -9.43 -3.97 5.42
C VAL A 149 -10.92 -3.63 5.52
N MET A 150 -11.30 -2.39 5.20
CA MET A 150 -12.68 -1.93 5.33
C MET A 150 -13.31 -1.42 4.04
N MET A 151 -12.52 -1.16 2.98
CA MET A 151 -13.06 -0.74 1.69
C MET A 151 -12.19 -1.17 0.51
N CYS A 152 -12.82 -1.25 -0.65
CA CYS A 152 -12.15 -1.35 -1.94
C CYS A 152 -12.92 -0.56 -3.01
N VAL A 153 -12.22 -0.17 -4.06
CA VAL A 153 -12.79 0.52 -5.24
C VAL A 153 -12.46 -0.29 -6.49
N ALA A 154 -13.45 -0.52 -7.31
CA ALA A 154 -13.33 -1.13 -8.63
C ALA A 154 -13.81 -0.13 -9.69
N GLU A 155 -13.76 -0.52 -10.96
CA GLU A 155 -14.11 0.35 -12.08
C GLU A 155 -15.53 0.93 -11.99
N HIS A 156 -16.50 0.12 -11.54
CA HIS A 156 -17.92 0.46 -11.55
C HIS A 156 -18.60 0.39 -10.18
N PHE A 157 -17.86 0.05 -9.12
CA PHE A 157 -18.43 -0.04 -7.77
C PHE A 157 -17.37 0.18 -6.71
N ALA A 158 -17.83 0.47 -5.51
CA ALA A 158 -17.02 0.45 -4.30
C ALA A 158 -17.74 -0.39 -3.24
N ILE A 159 -16.97 -1.09 -2.43
CA ILE A 159 -17.46 -1.79 -1.24
C ILE A 159 -16.84 -1.10 -0.03
N ILE A 160 -17.67 -0.73 0.94
CA ILE A 160 -17.23 -0.04 2.14
C ILE A 160 -18.04 -0.50 3.35
N CYS A 161 -17.36 -0.71 4.47
CA CYS A 161 -17.97 -0.96 5.76
C CYS A 161 -18.37 0.39 6.39
N LEU A 162 -19.60 0.85 6.16
CA LEU A 162 -20.07 2.15 6.66
C LEU A 162 -20.14 2.20 8.18
N ASP A 163 -20.43 1.09 8.86
CA ASP A 163 -20.45 1.01 10.33
C ASP A 163 -19.08 1.26 10.99
N ALA A 164 -18.03 1.22 10.19
CA ALA A 164 -16.68 1.53 10.66
C ALA A 164 -16.38 3.04 10.66
N ILE A 165 -17.11 3.84 9.89
CA ILE A 165 -16.86 5.28 9.78
C ILE A 165 -17.59 5.99 10.91
N ASP A 166 -16.84 6.73 11.70
CA ASP A 166 -17.39 7.61 12.75
C ASP A 166 -17.45 9.05 12.22
N ASP A 167 -18.54 9.76 12.48
CA ASP A 167 -18.79 11.15 12.10
C ASP A 167 -17.87 12.14 12.86
#